data_b08a9f4572778642353fcd73ebf8dafd
#
_entry.id   b08a9f4572778642353fcd73ebf8dafd
#
_cell.length_a   1.000
_cell.length_b   1.000
_cell.length_c   1.000
_cell.angle_alpha   90.00
_cell.angle_beta   90.00
_cell.angle_gamma   90.00
#
_symmetry.space_group_name_H-M   'P 1'
#
loop_
_entity.id
_entity.type
_entity.pdbx_description
1 polymer ?
#
loop_
_entity_poly.entity_id
_entity_poly.type
_entity_poly.pdbx_seq_one_letter_code
_entity_poly.pdbx_strand_id
1 'polypeptide(L)'
;MRAVGAAVLLVLLALAHRAAAEPASHRRVAVLEFRGGSAELPGVGGQVAAFLRQHTGLAVLDTDGLRARHPDLESELSRCDGEARCVAKLGARAGAAEVLLVGVAEFGDVILTLQRIDVKRGTAVARVAEVVAPGAPPADRDIEAYVRRVLPESDFRRFGIIRIAADIAGAQVTVGGRARGTTPVAPLRVPAPASYDIRIEKAGHIGFRASVAVPPDAEVLVRAELAEASARPWYARWWVLAAGGAVVVGGVAAAVILTRDDSDDVPVRVNPF
;
A
#
# COMPACT_ATOMS: atom_id res chain seq x y z
N MET A 1 -42.56 -8.36 34.56
CA MET A 1 -41.47 -7.36 34.42
C MET A 1 -40.08 -7.94 34.21
N ARG A 2 -39.89 -9.25 33.89
CA ARG A 2 -38.57 -9.89 33.64
C ARG A 2 -38.22 -10.11 32.17
N ALA A 3 -39.15 -9.94 31.25
CA ALA A 3 -38.93 -10.20 29.82
C ALA A 3 -38.39 -8.99 29.01
N VAL A 4 -38.56 -7.76 29.51
CA VAL A 4 -38.13 -6.54 28.78
C VAL A 4 -36.62 -6.29 28.92
N GLY A 5 -35.98 -6.74 30.02
CA GLY A 5 -34.54 -6.57 30.25
C GLY A 5 -33.64 -7.39 29.33
N ALA A 6 -34.11 -8.56 28.91
CA ALA A 6 -33.30 -9.47 28.05
C ALA A 6 -33.23 -8.97 26.59
N ALA A 7 -34.30 -8.34 26.09
CA ALA A 7 -34.34 -7.84 24.71
C ALA A 7 -33.46 -6.60 24.52
N VAL A 8 -33.37 -5.73 25.52
CA VAL A 8 -32.52 -4.50 25.47
C VAL A 8 -31.04 -4.87 25.53
N LEU A 9 -30.66 -5.91 26.30
CA LEU A 9 -29.26 -6.35 26.38
C LEU A 9 -28.76 -7.00 25.07
N LEU A 10 -29.64 -7.74 24.37
CA LEU A 10 -29.31 -8.35 23.06
C LEU A 10 -29.16 -7.30 21.94
N VAL A 11 -29.93 -6.21 21.96
CA VAL A 11 -29.80 -5.13 20.97
C VAL A 11 -28.53 -4.31 21.21
N LEU A 12 -28.10 -4.11 22.46
CA LEU A 12 -26.84 -3.42 22.78
C LEU A 12 -25.61 -4.25 22.42
N LEU A 13 -25.65 -5.58 22.52
CA LEU A 13 -24.57 -6.46 22.05
C LEU A 13 -24.44 -6.50 20.51
N ALA A 14 -25.54 -6.34 19.77
CA ALA A 14 -25.52 -6.33 18.31
C ALA A 14 -24.93 -5.03 17.72
N LEU A 15 -24.94 -3.93 18.46
CA LEU A 15 -24.36 -2.65 18.06
C LEU A 15 -22.84 -2.58 18.28
N ALA A 16 -22.28 -3.42 19.13
CA ALA A 16 -20.84 -3.43 19.43
C ALA A 16 -19.96 -4.11 18.36
N HIS A 17 -20.55 -4.77 17.34
CA HIS A 17 -19.78 -5.55 16.34
C HIS A 17 -19.56 -4.85 15.00
N ARG A 18 -19.86 -3.56 14.88
CA ARG A 18 -19.57 -2.77 13.68
C ARG A 18 -18.49 -1.71 13.93
N ALA A 19 -17.39 -2.10 14.56
CA ALA A 19 -16.11 -1.44 14.29
C ALA A 19 -15.62 -1.94 12.94
N ALA A 20 -16.25 -1.49 11.85
CA ALA A 20 -15.65 -1.58 10.53
C ALA A 20 -14.30 -0.86 10.66
N ALA A 21 -13.20 -1.57 10.47
CA ALA A 21 -11.90 -0.95 10.33
C ALA A 21 -12.05 0.11 9.23
N GLU A 22 -12.02 1.39 9.62
CA GLU A 22 -11.95 2.48 8.65
C GLU A 22 -10.78 2.17 7.72
N PRO A 23 -11.02 2.17 6.38
CA PRO A 23 -9.90 2.00 5.46
C PRO A 23 -8.90 3.09 5.83
N ALA A 24 -7.64 2.69 6.05
CA ALA A 24 -6.57 3.62 6.38
C ALA A 24 -6.60 4.72 5.32
N SER A 25 -7.11 5.90 5.67
CA SER A 25 -7.24 7.01 4.74
C SER A 25 -5.82 7.39 4.31
N HIS A 26 -5.47 7.05 3.09
CA HIS A 26 -4.20 7.47 2.52
C HIS A 26 -4.13 8.99 2.59
N ARG A 27 -3.07 9.53 3.21
CA ARG A 27 -2.85 10.97 3.28
C ARG A 27 -2.84 11.54 1.86
N ARG A 28 -3.76 12.46 1.55
CA ARG A 28 -3.88 13.09 0.24
C ARG A 28 -2.87 14.22 0.10
N VAL A 29 -2.07 14.16 -0.97
CA VAL A 29 -1.08 15.17 -1.32
C VAL A 29 -1.41 15.72 -2.70
N ALA A 30 -1.62 17.04 -2.79
CA ALA A 30 -1.77 17.73 -4.06
C ALA A 30 -0.39 18.11 -4.59
N VAL A 31 -0.09 17.75 -5.83
CA VAL A 31 1.10 18.23 -6.55
C VAL A 31 0.67 19.40 -7.42
N LEU A 32 1.19 20.59 -7.12
CA LEU A 32 0.93 21.81 -7.87
C LEU A 32 2.21 22.31 -8.51
N GLU A 33 2.16 22.68 -9.79
CA GLU A 33 3.30 23.23 -10.50
C GLU A 33 3.11 24.75 -10.73
N PHE A 34 4.06 25.53 -10.22
CA PHE A 34 4.14 26.99 -10.40
C PHE A 34 5.35 27.33 -11.24
N ARG A 35 5.15 28.17 -12.23
CA ARG A 35 6.21 28.65 -13.12
C ARG A 35 6.37 30.14 -12.96
N GLY A 36 7.59 30.56 -12.64
CA GLY A 36 7.99 31.98 -12.59
C GLY A 36 8.95 32.31 -13.72
N GLY A 37 8.64 33.32 -14.51
CA GLY A 37 9.47 33.73 -15.64
C GLY A 37 9.29 32.90 -16.91
N SER A 38 10.34 32.84 -17.75
CA SER A 38 10.37 32.16 -19.04
C SER A 38 10.91 30.74 -18.98
N ALA A 39 11.16 30.19 -17.77
CA ALA A 39 11.76 28.87 -17.61
C ALA A 39 10.92 27.75 -18.24
N GLU A 40 11.48 27.10 -19.24
CA GLU A 40 10.85 25.97 -19.91
C GLU A 40 11.40 24.64 -19.35
N LEU A 41 10.75 24.13 -18.29
CA LEU A 41 10.88 22.75 -17.84
C LEU A 41 9.49 22.10 -17.88
N PRO A 42 9.06 21.58 -19.05
CA PRO A 42 7.73 21.01 -19.16
C PRO A 42 7.59 19.72 -18.36
N GLY A 43 6.49 19.59 -17.62
CA GLY A 43 6.08 18.30 -17.03
C GLY A 43 6.75 17.87 -15.75
N VAL A 44 7.55 18.71 -15.08
CA VAL A 44 8.22 18.33 -13.82
C VAL A 44 7.23 17.98 -12.73
N GLY A 45 6.12 18.71 -12.61
CA GLY A 45 5.05 18.39 -11.67
C GLY A 45 4.43 17.03 -11.96
N GLY A 46 4.25 16.68 -13.24
CA GLY A 46 3.80 15.36 -13.68
C GLY A 46 4.78 14.24 -13.32
N GLN A 47 6.10 14.46 -13.51
CA GLN A 47 7.13 13.50 -13.10
C GLN A 47 7.13 13.29 -11.59
N VAL A 48 7.07 14.36 -10.80
CA VAL A 48 6.97 14.27 -9.34
C VAL A 48 5.71 13.51 -8.93
N ALA A 49 4.56 13.79 -9.53
CA ALA A 49 3.32 13.09 -9.24
C ALA A 49 3.39 11.60 -9.61
N ALA A 50 4.01 11.26 -10.75
CA ALA A 50 4.22 9.87 -11.18
C ALA A 50 5.15 9.14 -10.21
N PHE A 51 6.27 9.76 -9.82
CA PHE A 51 7.18 9.20 -8.83
C PHE A 51 6.47 8.92 -7.49
N LEU A 52 5.69 9.86 -6.99
CA LEU A 52 4.94 9.69 -5.74
C LEU A 52 3.96 8.52 -5.81
N ARG A 53 3.22 8.39 -6.91
CA ARG A 53 2.28 7.26 -7.10
C ARG A 53 2.97 5.91 -7.11
N GLN A 54 4.16 5.84 -7.72
CA GLN A 54 4.90 4.58 -7.84
C GLN A 54 5.62 4.17 -6.56
N HIS A 55 6.15 5.15 -5.80
CA HIS A 55 7.11 4.88 -4.72
C HIS A 55 6.61 5.21 -3.32
N THR A 56 5.41 5.79 -3.18
CA THR A 56 4.86 6.14 -1.87
C THR A 56 3.48 5.56 -1.63
N GLY A 57 3.04 5.53 -0.37
CA GLY A 57 1.68 5.17 0.02
C GLY A 57 0.72 6.38 0.07
N LEU A 58 1.03 7.49 -0.61
CA LEU A 58 0.23 8.70 -0.61
C LEU A 58 -0.87 8.65 -1.68
N ALA A 59 -2.03 9.23 -1.40
CA ALA A 59 -3.04 9.48 -2.40
C ALA A 59 -2.72 10.79 -3.15
N VAL A 60 -2.17 10.67 -4.36
CA VAL A 60 -1.66 11.81 -5.13
C VAL A 60 -2.74 12.43 -5.99
N LEU A 61 -2.98 13.73 -5.78
CA LEU A 61 -3.81 14.59 -6.62
C LEU A 61 -2.86 15.38 -7.53
N ASP A 62 -2.81 15.02 -8.81
CA ASP A 62 -1.96 15.70 -9.77
C ASP A 62 -2.57 17.01 -10.29
N THR A 63 -1.72 17.84 -10.87
CA THR A 63 -2.10 19.15 -11.40
C THR A 63 -3.19 19.04 -12.47
N ASP A 64 -3.11 18.07 -13.38
CA ASP A 64 -4.05 17.95 -14.49
C ASP A 64 -5.44 17.52 -14.01
N GLY A 65 -5.50 16.54 -13.11
CA GLY A 65 -6.76 16.15 -12.48
C GLY A 65 -7.37 17.25 -11.60
N LEU A 66 -6.54 18.12 -11.04
CA LEU A 66 -7.00 19.29 -10.28
C LEU A 66 -7.49 20.41 -11.20
N ARG A 67 -6.80 20.69 -12.32
CA ARG A 67 -7.25 21.66 -13.34
C ARG A 67 -8.61 21.27 -13.94
N ALA A 68 -8.83 20.00 -14.22
CA ALA A 68 -10.11 19.53 -14.73
C ALA A 68 -11.29 19.82 -13.78
N ARG A 69 -11.04 19.82 -12.46
CA ARG A 69 -12.06 20.10 -11.44
C ARG A 69 -12.13 21.56 -11.01
N HIS A 70 -11.02 22.27 -11.15
CA HIS A 70 -10.85 23.68 -10.75
C HIS A 70 -10.19 24.47 -11.87
N PRO A 71 -10.94 24.95 -12.88
CA PRO A 71 -10.36 25.67 -14.04
C PRO A 71 -9.53 26.89 -13.68
N ASP A 72 -9.88 27.57 -12.57
CA ASP A 72 -9.21 28.78 -12.11
C ASP A 72 -7.92 28.51 -11.31
N LEU A 73 -7.59 27.24 -11.08
CA LEU A 73 -6.46 26.82 -10.23
C LEU A 73 -5.14 27.48 -10.64
N GLU A 74 -4.84 27.51 -11.94
CA GLU A 74 -3.59 28.03 -12.47
C GLU A 74 -3.46 29.55 -12.26
N SER A 75 -4.54 30.29 -12.52
CA SER A 75 -4.55 31.74 -12.31
C SER A 75 -4.49 32.11 -10.83
N GLU A 76 -5.07 31.31 -9.98
CA GLU A 76 -5.00 31.50 -8.52
C GLU A 76 -3.62 31.12 -7.98
N LEU A 77 -3.04 30.02 -8.46
CA LEU A 77 -1.69 29.61 -8.10
C LEU A 77 -0.63 30.65 -8.49
N SER A 78 -0.77 31.23 -9.69
CA SER A 78 0.11 32.31 -10.14
C SER A 78 0.00 33.55 -9.25
N ARG A 79 -1.21 33.88 -8.79
CA ARG A 79 -1.42 34.98 -7.82
C ARG A 79 -0.85 34.74 -6.45
N CYS A 80 -0.69 33.46 -6.06
CA CYS A 80 -0.06 33.09 -4.79
C CYS A 80 1.44 33.34 -4.76
N ASP A 81 2.11 33.44 -5.91
CA ASP A 81 3.56 33.66 -6.04
C ASP A 81 4.40 32.76 -5.10
N GLY A 82 3.97 31.51 -4.95
CA GLY A 82 4.65 30.54 -4.10
C GLY A 82 4.44 30.72 -2.59
N GLU A 83 3.61 31.69 -2.15
CA GLU A 83 3.34 31.92 -0.72
C GLU A 83 2.59 30.74 -0.10
N ALA A 84 3.19 30.11 0.94
CA ALA A 84 2.72 28.86 1.51
C ALA A 84 1.26 28.92 2.02
N ARG A 85 0.87 30.02 2.68
CA ARG A 85 -0.47 30.20 3.22
C ARG A 85 -1.54 30.30 2.13
N CYS A 86 -1.21 30.99 1.02
CA CYS A 86 -2.07 31.10 -0.15
C CYS A 86 -2.23 29.71 -0.83
N VAL A 87 -1.12 29.02 -1.08
CA VAL A 87 -1.11 27.69 -1.69
C VAL A 87 -1.83 26.65 -0.82
N ALA A 88 -1.72 26.75 0.51
CA ALA A 88 -2.44 25.88 1.43
C ALA A 88 -3.97 26.00 1.27
N LYS A 89 -4.50 27.21 1.00
CA LYS A 89 -5.95 27.39 0.73
C LYS A 89 -6.39 26.67 -0.54
N LEU A 90 -5.55 26.63 -1.58
CA LEU A 90 -5.79 25.87 -2.81
C LEU A 90 -5.81 24.36 -2.49
N GLY A 91 -4.83 23.88 -1.72
CA GLY A 91 -4.77 22.51 -1.24
C GLY A 91 -6.01 22.10 -0.43
N ALA A 92 -6.51 22.97 0.46
CA ALA A 92 -7.70 22.74 1.24
C ALA A 92 -8.95 22.54 0.35
N ARG A 93 -9.12 23.37 -0.67
CA ARG A 93 -10.24 23.26 -1.64
C ARG A 93 -10.12 21.96 -2.47
N ALA A 94 -8.91 21.53 -2.77
CA ALA A 94 -8.66 20.24 -3.42
C ALA A 94 -8.88 19.02 -2.50
N GLY A 95 -9.11 19.25 -1.21
CA GLY A 95 -9.26 18.18 -0.22
C GLY A 95 -7.92 17.48 0.12
N ALA A 96 -6.79 18.14 -0.10
CA ALA A 96 -5.47 17.64 0.26
C ALA A 96 -5.13 17.95 1.72
N ALA A 97 -4.37 17.07 2.35
CA ALA A 97 -3.78 17.31 3.68
C ALA A 97 -2.47 18.09 3.58
N GLU A 98 -1.75 17.90 2.48
CA GLU A 98 -0.50 18.58 2.15
C GLU A 98 -0.45 18.97 0.68
N VAL A 99 0.32 20.01 0.37
CA VAL A 99 0.66 20.37 -1.00
C VAL A 99 2.16 20.21 -1.20
N LEU A 100 2.54 19.53 -2.27
CA LEU A 100 3.89 19.56 -2.80
C LEU A 100 3.91 20.56 -3.97
N LEU A 101 4.40 21.75 -3.69
CA LEU A 101 4.56 22.81 -4.69
C LEU A 101 5.87 22.62 -5.42
N VAL A 102 5.77 22.42 -6.73
CA VAL A 102 6.90 22.37 -7.67
C VAL A 102 7.03 23.76 -8.29
N GLY A 103 8.08 24.47 -7.94
CA GLY A 103 8.38 25.79 -8.50
C GLY A 103 9.51 25.71 -9.51
N VAL A 104 9.31 26.28 -10.70
CA VAL A 104 10.36 26.44 -11.70
C VAL A 104 10.52 27.94 -11.94
N ALA A 105 11.72 28.46 -11.71
CA ALA A 105 12.03 29.88 -11.89
C ALA A 105 13.38 30.04 -12.61
N GLU A 106 13.51 31.09 -13.40
CA GLU A 106 14.73 31.44 -14.12
C GLU A 106 15.27 32.76 -13.59
N PHE A 107 16.51 32.73 -13.08
CA PHE A 107 17.27 33.89 -12.63
C PHE A 107 18.73 33.79 -13.14
N GLY A 108 18.89 33.73 -14.47
CA GLY A 108 20.14 33.35 -15.11
C GLY A 108 20.31 31.86 -15.19
N ASP A 109 20.18 31.17 -14.08
CA ASP A 109 20.06 29.69 -14.00
C ASP A 109 18.59 29.27 -13.81
N VAL A 110 18.27 28.05 -14.22
CA VAL A 110 16.96 27.47 -13.96
C VAL A 110 16.96 26.81 -12.58
N ILE A 111 16.13 27.31 -11.70
CA ILE A 111 16.00 26.81 -10.32
C ILE A 111 14.71 26.00 -10.19
N LEU A 112 14.85 24.72 -9.87
CA LEU A 112 13.76 23.84 -9.47
C LEU A 112 13.62 23.87 -7.95
N THR A 113 12.43 24.20 -7.45
CA THR A 113 12.11 24.19 -6.04
C THR A 113 11.00 23.18 -5.76
N LEU A 114 11.20 22.30 -4.80
CA LEU A 114 10.14 21.48 -4.22
C LEU A 114 9.87 21.98 -2.79
N GLN A 115 8.61 22.30 -2.52
CA GLN A 115 8.19 22.79 -1.22
C GLN A 115 7.00 21.97 -0.71
N ARG A 116 7.15 21.32 0.45
CA ARG A 116 6.05 20.65 1.15
C ARG A 116 5.35 21.63 2.08
N ILE A 117 4.05 21.79 1.90
CA ILE A 117 3.22 22.72 2.64
C ILE A 117 2.16 21.94 3.40
N ASP A 118 2.08 22.11 4.72
CA ASP A 118 1.00 21.60 5.56
C ASP A 118 -0.23 22.48 5.34
N VAL A 119 -1.31 21.90 4.82
CA VAL A 119 -2.54 22.61 4.46
C VAL A 119 -3.24 23.18 5.70
N LYS A 120 -3.28 22.42 6.79
CA LYS A 120 -3.94 22.86 8.03
C LYS A 120 -3.20 24.02 8.71
N ARG A 121 -1.87 23.98 8.70
CA ARG A 121 -1.02 25.02 9.31
C ARG A 121 -0.81 26.21 8.38
N GLY A 122 -0.92 26.03 7.08
CA GLY A 122 -0.62 27.04 6.08
C GLY A 122 0.86 27.42 6.03
N THR A 123 1.76 26.47 6.37
CA THR A 123 3.20 26.69 6.45
C THR A 123 3.97 25.66 5.67
N ALA A 124 5.12 26.10 5.10
CA ALA A 124 6.09 25.18 4.53
C ALA A 124 6.79 24.39 5.66
N VAL A 125 6.83 23.08 5.53
CA VAL A 125 7.45 22.17 6.49
C VAL A 125 8.78 21.60 6.00
N ALA A 126 9.00 21.62 4.69
CA ALA A 126 10.28 21.26 4.06
C ALA A 126 10.41 21.97 2.70
N ARG A 127 11.64 22.27 2.30
CA ARG A 127 11.95 22.88 1.01
C ARG A 127 13.31 22.40 0.51
N VAL A 128 13.37 22.16 -0.79
CA VAL A 128 14.59 21.89 -1.55
C VAL A 128 14.62 22.84 -2.74
N ALA A 129 15.79 23.40 -3.07
CA ALA A 129 15.99 24.18 -4.27
C ALA A 129 17.30 23.74 -4.92
N GLU A 130 17.25 23.46 -6.22
CA GLU A 130 18.38 22.93 -6.99
C GLU A 130 18.47 23.64 -8.33
N VAL A 131 19.69 23.90 -8.77
CA VAL A 131 19.97 24.39 -10.12
C VAL A 131 19.87 23.20 -11.08
N VAL A 132 19.09 23.35 -12.13
CA VAL A 132 18.89 22.32 -13.15
C VAL A 132 19.24 22.86 -14.53
N ALA A 133 19.60 21.95 -15.44
CA ALA A 133 19.90 22.33 -16.81
C ALA A 133 18.64 22.87 -17.50
N PRO A 134 18.73 23.95 -18.27
CA PRO A 134 17.61 24.50 -19.02
C PRO A 134 17.18 23.53 -20.16
N GLY A 135 15.90 23.57 -20.51
CA GLY A 135 15.36 22.91 -21.70
C GLY A 135 15.09 21.41 -21.58
N ALA A 136 15.52 20.75 -20.50
CA ALA A 136 15.22 19.33 -20.28
C ALA A 136 14.77 19.08 -18.83
N PRO A 137 13.73 18.25 -18.61
CA PRO A 137 13.34 17.90 -17.25
C PRO A 137 14.45 17.11 -16.55
N PRO A 138 14.56 17.20 -15.19
CA PRO A 138 15.51 16.41 -14.42
C PRO A 138 15.35 14.91 -14.67
N ALA A 139 16.43 14.14 -14.54
CA ALA A 139 16.35 12.70 -14.60
C ALA A 139 15.57 12.13 -13.40
N ASP A 140 14.95 10.97 -13.55
CA ASP A 140 14.12 10.34 -12.50
C ASP A 140 14.88 10.15 -11.19
N ARG A 141 16.18 9.82 -11.24
CA ARG A 141 17.04 9.71 -10.05
C ARG A 141 17.17 11.03 -9.29
N ASP A 142 17.16 12.17 -10.00
CA ASP A 142 17.30 13.50 -9.40
C ASP A 142 15.95 13.89 -8.75
N ILE A 143 14.84 13.60 -9.43
CA ILE A 143 13.48 13.73 -8.85
C ILE A 143 13.35 12.91 -7.58
N GLU A 144 13.81 11.65 -7.58
CA GLU A 144 13.84 10.81 -6.38
C GLU A 144 14.63 11.47 -5.25
N ALA A 145 15.85 11.93 -5.55
CA ALA A 145 16.69 12.57 -4.54
C ALA A 145 16.05 13.83 -3.94
N TYR A 146 15.38 14.65 -4.76
CA TYR A 146 14.71 15.86 -4.30
C TYR A 146 13.46 15.53 -3.45
N VAL A 147 12.65 14.58 -3.91
CA VAL A 147 11.43 14.17 -3.20
C VAL A 147 11.75 13.52 -1.85
N ARG A 148 12.81 12.70 -1.76
CA ARG A 148 13.25 12.10 -0.50
C ARG A 148 13.73 13.11 0.54
N ARG A 149 14.18 14.29 0.12
CA ARG A 149 14.59 15.38 1.02
C ARG A 149 13.42 16.18 1.59
N VAL A 150 12.27 16.18 0.92
CA VAL A 150 11.08 16.94 1.37
C VAL A 150 10.01 16.07 2.03
N LEU A 151 9.96 14.76 1.74
CA LEU A 151 9.01 13.84 2.34
C LEU A 151 9.67 13.00 3.45
N PRO A 152 8.93 12.67 4.52
CA PRO A 152 9.43 11.77 5.56
C PRO A 152 9.58 10.35 5.03
N GLU A 153 10.56 9.61 5.54
CA GLU A 153 10.87 8.23 5.16
C GLU A 153 9.65 7.29 5.31
N SER A 154 8.75 7.60 6.25
CA SER A 154 7.52 6.85 6.45
C SER A 154 6.59 6.81 5.24
N ASP A 155 6.64 7.83 4.38
CA ASP A 155 5.77 7.93 3.20
C ASP A 155 6.17 6.95 2.10
N PHE A 156 7.43 6.53 2.08
CA PHE A 156 7.96 5.53 1.14
C PHE A 156 7.65 4.09 1.54
N ARG A 157 7.01 3.90 2.71
CA ARG A 157 6.55 2.58 3.15
C ARG A 157 5.20 2.28 2.54
N ARG A 158 5.17 1.32 1.64
CA ARG A 158 3.92 0.81 1.06
C ARG A 158 3.53 -0.49 1.75
N PHE A 159 2.27 -0.84 1.63
CA PHE A 159 1.70 -2.03 2.27
C PHE A 159 0.83 -2.76 1.26
N GLY A 160 0.71 -4.07 1.44
CA GLY A 160 -0.29 -4.88 0.79
C GLY A 160 -1.12 -5.64 1.82
N ILE A 161 -2.11 -6.38 1.37
CA ILE A 161 -3.02 -7.16 2.22
C ILE A 161 -2.90 -8.63 1.85
N ILE A 162 -2.67 -9.49 2.85
CA ILE A 162 -2.79 -10.94 2.70
C ILE A 162 -4.11 -11.36 3.32
N ARG A 163 -5.00 -11.97 2.51
CA ARG A 163 -6.21 -12.62 2.97
C ARG A 163 -6.03 -14.13 2.95
N ILE A 164 -6.24 -14.78 4.07
CA ILE A 164 -6.09 -16.22 4.21
C ILE A 164 -7.46 -16.85 4.32
N ALA A 165 -7.79 -17.73 3.35
CA ALA A 165 -8.99 -18.57 3.36
C ALA A 165 -8.54 -20.01 3.58
N ALA A 166 -8.80 -20.54 4.78
CA ALA A 166 -8.53 -21.93 5.11
C ALA A 166 -9.87 -22.70 5.22
N ASP A 167 -9.85 -23.95 4.77
CA ASP A 167 -10.99 -24.88 4.85
C ASP A 167 -11.32 -25.31 6.28
N ILE A 168 -10.38 -25.09 7.23
CA ILE A 168 -10.51 -25.55 8.60
C ILE A 168 -10.33 -24.41 9.59
N ALA A 169 -11.17 -24.37 10.63
CA ALA A 169 -11.06 -23.40 11.72
C ALA A 169 -10.07 -23.87 12.80
N GLY A 170 -9.47 -22.90 13.53
CA GLY A 170 -8.56 -23.18 14.64
C GLY A 170 -7.16 -23.63 14.22
N ALA A 171 -6.78 -23.53 12.94
CA ALA A 171 -5.42 -23.76 12.48
C ALA A 171 -4.54 -22.54 12.80
N GLN A 172 -3.35 -22.76 13.34
CA GLN A 172 -2.40 -21.70 13.66
C GLN A 172 -1.78 -21.13 12.38
N VAL A 173 -1.81 -19.81 12.24
CA VAL A 173 -1.29 -19.09 11.08
C VAL A 173 0.00 -18.36 11.45
N THR A 174 1.06 -18.60 10.66
CA THR A 174 2.34 -17.91 10.75
C THR A 174 2.63 -17.24 9.41
N VAL A 175 3.01 -15.95 9.41
CA VAL A 175 3.38 -15.19 8.22
C VAL A 175 4.71 -14.49 8.47
N GLY A 176 5.69 -14.74 7.59
CA GLY A 176 7.04 -14.20 7.73
C GLY A 176 7.69 -14.55 9.07
N GLY A 177 7.49 -15.77 9.55
CA GLY A 177 8.01 -16.27 10.83
C GLY A 177 7.29 -15.74 12.09
N ARG A 178 6.24 -14.91 11.93
CA ARG A 178 5.47 -14.36 13.08
C ARG A 178 4.09 -14.98 13.15
N ALA A 179 3.69 -15.44 14.33
CA ALA A 179 2.33 -15.91 14.57
C ALA A 179 1.31 -14.77 14.39
N ARG A 180 0.21 -15.06 13.66
CA ARG A 180 -0.85 -14.09 13.32
C ARG A 180 -2.22 -14.47 13.88
N GLY A 181 -2.29 -15.54 14.64
CA GLY A 181 -3.52 -16.05 15.24
C GLY A 181 -3.94 -17.38 14.65
N THR A 182 -5.22 -17.69 14.75
CA THR A 182 -5.82 -18.95 14.26
C THR A 182 -6.90 -18.65 13.22
N THR A 183 -7.12 -19.60 12.31
CA THR A 183 -8.18 -19.49 11.28
C THR A 183 -9.58 -19.51 11.90
N PRO A 184 -10.53 -18.67 11.42
CA PRO A 184 -10.35 -17.62 10.41
C PRO A 184 -9.60 -16.39 10.96
N VAL A 185 -8.60 -15.92 10.19
CA VAL A 185 -7.81 -14.74 10.57
C VAL A 185 -8.27 -13.52 9.75
N ALA A 186 -8.29 -12.34 10.38
CA ALA A 186 -8.59 -11.08 9.69
C ALA A 186 -7.54 -10.78 8.62
N PRO A 187 -7.88 -10.00 7.57
CA PRO A 187 -6.92 -9.57 6.56
C PRO A 187 -5.68 -8.95 7.19
N LEU A 188 -4.49 -9.39 6.76
CA LEU A 188 -3.21 -8.99 7.34
C LEU A 188 -2.57 -7.91 6.46
N ARG A 189 -2.41 -6.72 7.01
CA ARG A 189 -1.62 -5.66 6.37
C ARG A 189 -0.14 -5.91 6.61
N VAL A 190 0.64 -6.01 5.52
CA VAL A 190 2.08 -6.29 5.55
C VAL A 190 2.85 -5.29 4.69
N PRO A 191 4.12 -4.97 5.02
CA PRO A 191 4.98 -4.16 4.14
C PRO A 191 5.09 -4.76 2.74
N ALA A 192 5.07 -3.93 1.71
CA ALA A 192 5.14 -4.33 0.30
C ALA A 192 5.97 -3.31 -0.51
N PRO A 193 6.68 -3.74 -1.57
CA PRO A 193 6.73 -5.11 -2.10
C PRO A 193 7.59 -6.03 -1.22
N ALA A 194 7.13 -7.24 -0.96
CA ALA A 194 7.92 -8.27 -0.26
C ALA A 194 7.31 -9.66 -0.49
N SER A 195 8.14 -10.70 -0.29
CA SER A 195 7.66 -12.09 -0.26
C SER A 195 7.53 -12.57 1.17
N TYR A 196 6.46 -13.31 1.44
CA TYR A 196 6.14 -13.83 2.76
C TYR A 196 5.95 -15.33 2.73
N ASP A 197 6.66 -16.03 3.63
CA ASP A 197 6.41 -17.43 3.88
C ASP A 197 5.20 -17.55 4.80
N ILE A 198 4.20 -18.26 4.32
CA ILE A 198 2.95 -18.53 5.03
C ILE A 198 2.97 -19.99 5.45
N ARG A 199 2.70 -20.23 6.75
CA ARG A 199 2.57 -21.56 7.33
C ARG A 199 1.27 -21.63 8.09
N ILE A 200 0.48 -22.69 7.81
CA ILE A 200 -0.78 -22.93 8.50
C ILE A 200 -0.72 -24.37 9.02
N GLU A 201 -0.86 -24.53 10.33
CA GLU A 201 -0.65 -25.80 11.01
C GLU A 201 -1.80 -26.09 11.97
N LYS A 202 -2.27 -27.35 11.98
CA LYS A 202 -3.26 -27.84 12.94
C LYS A 202 -2.91 -29.26 13.35
N ALA A 203 -3.06 -29.58 14.62
CA ALA A 203 -2.84 -30.93 15.12
C ALA A 203 -3.75 -31.94 14.38
N GLY A 204 -3.17 -33.07 13.94
CA GLY A 204 -3.87 -34.07 13.17
C GLY A 204 -4.07 -33.77 11.68
N HIS A 205 -3.46 -32.68 11.16
CA HIS A 205 -3.54 -32.31 9.75
C HIS A 205 -2.15 -32.11 9.14
N ILE A 206 -2.06 -32.28 7.84
CA ILE A 206 -0.83 -31.94 7.08
C ILE A 206 -0.76 -30.43 6.98
N GLY A 207 0.36 -29.83 7.45
CA GLY A 207 0.56 -28.39 7.44
C GLY A 207 0.68 -27.83 6.03
N PHE A 208 0.05 -26.69 5.78
CA PHE A 208 0.17 -25.92 4.53
C PHE A 208 1.35 -24.97 4.60
N ARG A 209 2.10 -24.85 3.50
CA ARG A 209 3.21 -23.88 3.35
C ARG A 209 3.19 -23.30 1.95
N ALA A 210 3.34 -21.96 1.86
CA ALA A 210 3.46 -21.26 0.59
C ALA A 210 4.33 -20.01 0.76
N SER A 211 5.08 -19.64 -0.28
CA SER A 211 5.75 -18.33 -0.37
C SER A 211 4.94 -17.45 -1.32
N VAL A 212 4.56 -16.26 -0.87
CA VAL A 212 3.64 -15.38 -1.57
C VAL A 212 4.27 -14.00 -1.74
N ALA A 213 4.41 -13.55 -2.99
CA ALA A 213 4.81 -12.18 -3.29
C ALA A 213 3.61 -11.25 -3.12
N VAL A 214 3.80 -10.18 -2.33
CA VAL A 214 2.76 -9.19 -2.06
C VAL A 214 3.16 -7.88 -2.73
N PRO A 215 2.48 -7.49 -3.82
CA PRO A 215 2.67 -6.18 -4.45
C PRO A 215 2.16 -5.06 -3.54
N PRO A 216 2.67 -3.83 -3.70
CA PRO A 216 2.13 -2.68 -3.00
C PRO A 216 0.67 -2.42 -3.40
N ASP A 217 -0.13 -1.98 -2.42
CA ASP A 217 -1.54 -1.59 -2.58
C ASP A 217 -2.45 -2.68 -3.19
N ALA A 218 -1.99 -3.93 -3.18
CA ALA A 218 -2.73 -5.09 -3.67
C ALA A 218 -3.19 -5.99 -2.52
N GLU A 219 -4.28 -6.71 -2.77
CA GLU A 219 -4.76 -7.79 -1.91
C GLU A 219 -4.42 -9.14 -2.55
N VAL A 220 -3.77 -10.02 -1.80
CA VAL A 220 -3.42 -11.37 -2.23
C VAL A 220 -4.23 -12.38 -1.41
N LEU A 221 -5.02 -13.20 -2.10
CA LEU A 221 -5.81 -14.26 -1.49
C LEU A 221 -5.00 -15.58 -1.48
N VAL A 222 -4.76 -16.11 -0.29
CA VAL A 222 -4.14 -17.41 -0.08
C VAL A 222 -5.19 -18.40 0.34
N ARG A 223 -5.43 -19.42 -0.49
CA ARG A 223 -6.31 -20.55 -0.17
C ARG A 223 -5.48 -21.68 0.37
N ALA A 224 -5.84 -22.18 1.54
CA ALA A 224 -5.17 -23.28 2.21
C ALA A 224 -6.14 -24.41 2.46
N GLU A 225 -5.80 -25.58 1.97
CA GLU A 225 -6.53 -26.83 2.24
C GLU A 225 -5.62 -27.72 3.09
N LEU A 226 -6.10 -28.11 4.28
CA LEU A 226 -5.37 -28.93 5.22
C LEU A 226 -5.97 -30.35 5.26
N ALA A 227 -5.35 -31.27 4.53
CA ALA A 227 -5.73 -32.65 4.56
C ALA A 227 -5.50 -33.26 5.96
N GLU A 228 -6.39 -34.14 6.39
CA GLU A 228 -6.18 -34.90 7.64
C GLU A 228 -4.91 -35.77 7.52
N ALA A 229 -4.07 -35.68 8.51
CA ALA A 229 -2.93 -36.58 8.63
C ALA A 229 -3.46 -37.94 8.96
N SER A 230 -3.48 -38.86 7.99
CA SER A 230 -3.86 -40.27 8.25
C SER A 230 -2.96 -40.79 9.36
N ALA A 231 -3.52 -41.05 10.52
CA ALA A 231 -2.82 -41.74 11.60
C ALA A 231 -2.51 -43.14 11.12
N ARG A 232 -1.42 -43.30 10.36
CA ARG A 232 -0.96 -44.66 10.04
C ARG A 232 -0.64 -45.35 11.38
N PRO A 233 -1.30 -46.46 11.68
CA PRO A 233 -1.01 -47.19 12.91
C PRO A 233 0.48 -47.53 12.95
N TRP A 234 1.06 -47.46 14.17
CA TRP A 234 2.52 -47.61 14.40
C TRP A 234 3.15 -48.83 13.72
N TYR A 235 2.37 -49.92 13.54
CA TYR A 235 2.80 -51.13 12.85
C TYR A 235 2.87 -51.00 11.31
N ALA A 236 2.22 -50.02 10.71
CA ALA A 236 2.33 -49.74 9.27
C ALA A 236 3.63 -49.01 8.92
N ARG A 237 4.26 -48.35 9.89
CA ARG A 237 5.60 -47.71 9.72
C ARG A 237 6.72 -48.78 9.63
N TRP A 238 6.54 -49.87 10.30
CA TRP A 238 7.54 -50.94 10.35
C TRP A 238 7.73 -51.66 9.00
N TRP A 239 6.63 -51.83 8.29
CA TRP A 239 6.66 -52.46 6.96
C TRP A 239 7.25 -51.58 5.86
N VAL A 240 7.07 -50.25 5.98
CA VAL A 240 7.65 -49.27 5.01
C VAL A 240 9.17 -49.23 5.09
N LEU A 241 9.73 -49.43 6.29
CA LEU A 241 11.20 -49.52 6.47
C LEU A 241 11.76 -50.84 5.92
N ALA A 242 10.97 -51.90 5.84
CA ALA A 242 11.38 -53.18 5.30
C ALA A 242 11.26 -53.27 3.77
N ALA A 243 10.46 -52.43 3.13
CA ALA A 243 10.17 -52.44 1.69
C ALA A 243 10.90 -51.36 0.87
N GLY A 244 11.99 -50.79 1.36
CA GLY A 244 12.85 -49.86 0.57
C GLY A 244 12.11 -48.72 -0.09
N GLY A 245 12.14 -47.56 0.55
CA GLY A 245 12.15 -46.20 0.00
C GLY A 245 11.33 -45.87 -1.24
N ALA A 246 10.04 -45.64 -1.08
CA ALA A 246 9.31 -44.81 -2.05
C ALA A 246 8.87 -43.52 -1.35
N VAL A 247 9.56 -42.42 -1.65
CA VAL A 247 9.15 -41.09 -1.19
C VAL A 247 7.96 -40.66 -2.02
N VAL A 248 6.78 -40.73 -1.44
CA VAL A 248 5.58 -40.11 -2.03
C VAL A 248 5.56 -38.67 -1.59
N VAL A 249 6.01 -37.80 -2.47
CA VAL A 249 5.82 -36.34 -2.30
C VAL A 249 4.37 -36.03 -2.71
N GLY A 250 3.49 -35.95 -1.72
CA GLY A 250 2.14 -35.44 -1.94
C GLY A 250 2.18 -33.91 -2.16
N GLY A 251 2.08 -33.51 -3.44
CA GLY A 251 1.98 -32.11 -3.79
C GLY A 251 0.64 -31.51 -3.33
N VAL A 252 0.70 -30.53 -2.47
CA VAL A 252 -0.45 -29.66 -2.16
C VAL A 252 -0.50 -28.55 -3.20
N ALA A 253 -1.54 -28.56 -4.02
CA ALA A 253 -1.78 -27.47 -4.97
C ALA A 253 -2.28 -26.24 -4.20
N ALA A 254 -1.46 -25.19 -4.12
CA ALA A 254 -1.90 -23.90 -3.63
C ALA A 254 -2.32 -23.02 -4.82
N ALA A 255 -3.57 -22.58 -4.83
CA ALA A 255 -4.03 -21.58 -5.79
C ALA A 255 -3.96 -20.21 -5.12
N VAL A 256 -3.15 -19.31 -5.68
CA VAL A 256 -3.12 -17.90 -5.29
C VAL A 256 -3.82 -17.10 -6.38
N ILE A 257 -4.89 -16.42 -6.02
CA ILE A 257 -5.64 -15.57 -6.95
C ILE A 257 -5.40 -14.13 -6.53
N LEU A 258 -4.84 -13.34 -7.44
CA LEU A 258 -4.77 -11.89 -7.31
C LEU A 258 -6.12 -11.33 -7.76
N THR A 259 -6.92 -10.84 -6.81
CA THR A 259 -8.13 -10.10 -7.14
C THR A 259 -7.75 -8.63 -7.31
N ARG A 260 -7.58 -8.22 -8.54
CA ARG A 260 -7.54 -6.82 -8.93
C ARG A 260 -8.73 -6.59 -9.85
N ASP A 261 -9.51 -5.55 -9.61
CA ASP A 261 -10.37 -4.99 -10.63
C ASP A 261 -9.46 -4.52 -11.79
N ASP A 262 -9.72 -5.05 -12.99
CA ASP A 262 -9.04 -4.84 -14.27
C ASP A 262 -7.59 -5.34 -14.42
N SER A 263 -7.52 -6.46 -15.17
CA SER A 263 -6.52 -6.83 -16.19
C SER A 263 -5.04 -6.61 -15.83
N ASP A 264 -4.44 -7.60 -15.18
CA ASP A 264 -3.14 -8.15 -15.59
C ASP A 264 -2.85 -9.38 -14.70
N ASP A 265 -2.96 -10.57 -15.32
CA ASP A 265 -2.57 -11.85 -14.71
C ASP A 265 -1.07 -11.86 -14.46
N VAL A 266 -0.65 -11.64 -13.23
CA VAL A 266 0.73 -11.88 -12.82
C VAL A 266 0.85 -13.36 -12.42
N PRO A 267 1.60 -14.20 -13.18
CA PRO A 267 1.75 -15.61 -12.82
C PRO A 267 2.58 -15.73 -11.54
N VAL A 268 1.96 -16.26 -10.50
CA VAL A 268 2.67 -16.62 -9.27
C VAL A 268 3.32 -17.99 -9.47
N ARG A 269 4.65 -18.03 -9.49
CA ARG A 269 5.38 -19.29 -9.47
C ARG A 269 5.27 -19.91 -8.09
N VAL A 270 4.57 -21.02 -8.01
CA VAL A 270 4.60 -21.93 -6.85
C VAL A 270 5.84 -22.80 -7.04
N ASN A 271 6.80 -22.70 -6.14
CA ASN A 271 7.95 -23.60 -6.10
C ASN A 271 7.63 -24.71 -5.09
N PRO A 272 7.39 -25.94 -5.51
CA PRO A 272 7.22 -27.03 -4.58
C PRO A 272 8.61 -27.42 -4.05
N PHE A 273 8.79 -27.38 -2.76
CA PHE A 273 9.91 -27.95 -2.04
C PHE A 273 9.54 -29.33 -1.47
#